data_fe8d6e6715769bcbfa37dd6379088556
#
_entry.id   fe8d6e6715769bcbfa37dd6379088556
#
_cell.length_a   1.000
_cell.length_b   1.000
_cell.length_c   1.000
_cell.angle_alpha   90.00
_cell.angle_beta   90.00
_cell.angle_gamma   90.00
#
_symmetry.space_group_name_H-M   'P 1'
#
loop_
_entity.id
_entity.type
_entity.pdbx_description
1 polymer ?
#
loop_
_entity_poly.entity_id
_entity_poly.type
_entity_poly.pdbx_seq_one_letter_code
_entity_poly.pdbx_strand_id
1 'polypeptide(L)'
;YPVMGAGQVAPQENVSARIAQVLSAFPQVEGGYLFGSFLEREDFRDIDVALRFSEAAGSPAVLRKLASRIGRELERALSPRREVDVRILNASPVAFQHAVVKRGKSVFVPDEAGRVRYEAALLSAYLDYQETLEWFNRRFLAGIP
;
A
#
# COMPACT_ATOMS: atom_id res chain seq x y z
N TYR A 1 -4.17 35.65 -2.78
CA TYR A 1 -3.40 35.19 -2.13
C TYR A 1 -3.67 33.91 -1.53
N PRO A 2 -4.87 33.58 -0.99
CA PRO A 2 -5.18 32.26 -0.54
C PRO A 2 -4.99 31.22 -1.64
N VAL A 3 -5.15 31.64 -2.86
CA VAL A 3 -4.93 30.75 -3.99
C VAL A 3 -3.51 30.22 -4.02
N MET A 4 -2.60 30.98 -3.46
CA MET A 4 -1.22 30.56 -3.38
C MET A 4 -1.07 29.31 -2.53
N GLY A 5 -1.86 29.16 -1.50
CA GLY A 5 -1.81 27.99 -0.66
C GLY A 5 -2.09 26.71 -1.42
N ALA A 6 -3.05 26.76 -2.33
CA ALA A 6 -3.40 25.58 -3.13
C ALA A 6 -2.25 25.17 -4.04
N GLY A 7 -1.50 26.14 -4.57
CA GLY A 7 -0.37 25.86 -5.44
C GLY A 7 0.86 25.39 -4.70
N GLN A 8 0.84 25.42 -3.37
CA GLN A 8 1.98 25.06 -2.56
C GLN A 8 1.80 23.73 -1.81
N VAL A 9 0.76 22.99 -2.11
CA VAL A 9 0.58 21.65 -1.59
C VAL A 9 1.73 20.78 -2.11
N ALA A 10 2.34 20.00 -1.22
CA ALA A 10 3.45 19.14 -1.60
C ALA A 10 3.02 18.16 -2.70
N PRO A 11 3.90 17.87 -3.69
CA PRO A 11 3.54 16.94 -4.75
C PRO A 11 3.02 15.60 -4.25
N GLN A 12 3.58 15.08 -3.16
CA GLN A 12 3.13 13.83 -2.57
C GLN A 12 1.71 13.93 -2.02
N GLU A 13 1.36 15.07 -1.44
CA GLU A 13 0.01 15.29 -0.92
C GLU A 13 -1.01 15.38 -2.04
N ASN A 14 -0.66 16.04 -3.15
CA ASN A 14 -1.52 16.11 -4.32
C ASN A 14 -1.77 14.71 -4.89
N VAL A 15 -0.72 13.92 -5.02
CA VAL A 15 -0.81 12.56 -5.52
C VAL A 15 -1.65 11.71 -4.57
N SER A 16 -1.42 11.80 -3.26
CA SER A 16 -2.19 11.06 -2.26
C SER A 16 -3.68 11.36 -2.36
N ALA A 17 -4.04 12.63 -2.46
CA ALA A 17 -5.44 13.04 -2.56
C ALA A 17 -6.09 12.51 -3.84
N ARG A 18 -5.35 12.56 -4.95
CA ARG A 18 -5.86 12.07 -6.22
C ARG A 18 -6.06 10.56 -6.20
N ILE A 19 -5.11 9.84 -5.61
CA ILE A 19 -5.21 8.40 -5.44
C ILE A 19 -6.45 8.05 -4.60
N ALA A 20 -6.64 8.72 -3.48
CA ALA A 20 -7.80 8.48 -2.63
C ALA A 20 -9.11 8.71 -3.39
N GLN A 21 -9.15 9.76 -4.21
CA GLN A 21 -10.34 10.06 -5.01
C GLN A 21 -10.65 8.94 -5.99
N VAL A 22 -9.63 8.43 -6.68
CA VAL A 22 -9.82 7.32 -7.62
C VAL A 22 -10.28 6.06 -6.89
N LEU A 23 -9.62 5.74 -5.78
CA LEU A 23 -9.92 4.52 -5.02
C LEU A 23 -11.35 4.54 -4.44
N SER A 24 -11.87 5.72 -4.15
CA SER A 24 -13.23 5.84 -3.61
C SER A 24 -14.30 5.32 -4.58
N ALA A 25 -13.98 5.19 -5.86
CA ALA A 25 -14.89 4.63 -6.85
C ALA A 25 -14.91 3.10 -6.86
N PHE A 26 -14.02 2.46 -6.10
CA PHE A 26 -13.91 1.00 -6.04
C PHE A 26 -14.30 0.49 -4.66
N PRO A 27 -15.55 0.08 -4.47
CA PRO A 27 -16.01 -0.35 -3.13
C PRO A 27 -15.31 -1.61 -2.63
N GLN A 28 -14.64 -2.36 -3.50
CA GLN A 28 -13.89 -3.54 -3.10
C GLN A 28 -12.59 -3.20 -2.35
N VAL A 29 -12.11 -1.95 -2.46
CA VAL A 29 -10.87 -1.53 -1.82
C VAL A 29 -11.16 -1.08 -0.39
N GLU A 30 -10.50 -1.72 0.56
CA GLU A 30 -10.66 -1.42 1.99
C GLU A 30 -9.51 -0.62 2.58
N GLY A 31 -8.44 -0.44 1.84
CA GLY A 31 -7.32 0.37 2.28
C GLY A 31 -6.29 0.53 1.19
N GLY A 32 -5.53 1.62 1.25
CA GLY A 32 -4.48 1.88 0.29
C GLY A 32 -3.30 2.59 0.94
N TYR A 33 -2.10 2.18 0.54
CA TYR A 33 -0.84 2.72 1.05
C TYR A 33 0.07 3.07 -0.11
N LEU A 34 0.76 4.19 0.01
CA LEU A 34 1.90 4.51 -0.85
C LEU A 34 3.16 3.98 -0.19
N PHE A 35 4.05 3.42 -0.99
CA PHE A 35 5.32 2.94 -0.48
C PHE A 35 6.40 3.06 -1.56
N GLY A 36 7.64 2.73 -1.19
CA GLY A 36 8.74 2.73 -2.13
C GLY A 36 9.38 4.10 -2.33
N SER A 37 10.09 4.26 -3.43
CA SER A 37 10.93 5.43 -3.70
C SER A 37 10.15 6.74 -3.84
N PHE A 38 8.86 6.67 -4.16
CA PHE A 38 8.03 7.86 -4.25
C PHE A 38 8.04 8.69 -2.96
N LEU A 39 8.11 8.01 -1.81
CA LEU A 39 8.10 8.69 -0.52
C LEU A 39 9.43 9.34 -0.18
N GLU A 40 10.50 8.94 -0.86
CA GLU A 40 11.86 9.39 -0.55
C GLU A 40 12.38 10.44 -1.54
N ARG A 41 11.78 10.55 -2.71
CA ARG A 41 12.25 11.42 -3.79
C ARG A 41 11.14 12.31 -4.29
N GLU A 42 11.51 13.53 -4.68
CA GLU A 42 10.61 14.43 -5.39
C GLU A 42 10.57 14.10 -6.88
N ASP A 43 11.69 13.61 -7.41
CA ASP A 43 11.79 13.18 -8.79
C ASP A 43 11.47 11.70 -8.87
N PHE A 44 10.22 11.37 -9.14
CA PHE A 44 9.75 10.01 -9.21
C PHE A 44 8.96 9.80 -10.50
N ARG A 45 9.19 8.66 -11.13
CA ARG A 45 8.46 8.24 -12.32
C ARG A 45 7.44 7.18 -11.99
N ASP A 46 7.76 6.36 -11.01
CA ASP A 46 6.95 5.23 -10.62
C ASP A 46 6.34 5.45 -9.24
N ILE A 47 5.11 5.04 -9.11
CA ILE A 47 4.40 5.10 -7.84
C ILE A 47 4.00 3.69 -7.47
N ASP A 48 4.38 3.26 -6.27
CA ASP A 48 4.01 1.96 -5.74
C ASP A 48 2.84 2.13 -4.79
N VAL A 49 1.74 1.48 -5.11
CA VAL A 49 0.52 1.52 -4.30
C VAL A 49 0.19 0.10 -3.86
N ALA A 50 -0.02 -0.06 -2.56
CA ALA A 50 -0.45 -1.34 -2.01
C ALA A 50 -1.91 -1.23 -1.59
N LEU A 51 -2.73 -2.16 -2.03
CA LEU A 51 -4.16 -2.15 -1.78
C LEU A 51 -4.58 -3.36 -0.97
N ARG A 52 -5.46 -3.12 -0.01
CA ARG A 52 -6.14 -4.17 0.74
C ARG A 52 -7.57 -4.24 0.22
N PHE A 53 -7.96 -5.42 -0.25
CA PHE A 53 -9.29 -5.66 -0.79
C PHE A 53 -10.16 -6.39 0.22
N SER A 54 -11.47 -6.19 0.09
CA SER A 54 -12.46 -6.96 0.84
C SER A 54 -12.31 -8.46 0.54
N GLU A 55 -12.51 -9.29 1.55
CA GLU A 55 -12.49 -10.75 1.34
C GLU A 55 -13.56 -11.19 0.35
N ALA A 56 -14.65 -10.46 0.27
CA ALA A 56 -15.74 -10.77 -0.66
C ALA A 56 -15.47 -10.27 -2.08
N ALA A 57 -14.35 -9.61 -2.32
CA ALA A 57 -14.08 -8.99 -3.63
C ALA A 57 -13.86 -10.01 -4.75
N GLY A 58 -13.43 -11.22 -4.42
CA GLY A 58 -13.30 -12.29 -5.42
C GLY A 58 -12.05 -13.14 -5.23
N SER A 59 -11.84 -14.02 -6.21
CA SER A 59 -10.69 -14.91 -6.25
C SER A 59 -9.40 -14.13 -6.52
N PRO A 60 -8.22 -14.75 -6.33
CA PRO A 60 -6.96 -14.10 -6.69
C PRO A 60 -6.91 -13.61 -8.15
N ALA A 61 -7.49 -14.36 -9.08
CA ALA A 61 -7.54 -13.95 -10.48
C ALA A 61 -8.39 -12.69 -10.66
N VAL A 62 -9.53 -12.63 -9.99
CA VAL A 62 -10.42 -11.46 -10.02
C VAL A 62 -9.71 -10.24 -9.43
N LEU A 63 -9.02 -10.42 -8.31
CA LEU A 63 -8.28 -9.34 -7.67
C LEU A 63 -7.16 -8.81 -8.56
N ARG A 64 -6.45 -9.69 -9.27
CA ARG A 64 -5.39 -9.25 -10.19
C ARG A 64 -5.95 -8.40 -11.32
N LYS A 65 -7.09 -8.79 -11.88
CA LYS A 65 -7.75 -7.99 -12.93
C LYS A 65 -8.19 -6.64 -12.39
N LEU A 66 -8.77 -6.64 -11.20
CA LEU A 66 -9.22 -5.40 -10.56
C LEU A 66 -8.03 -4.48 -10.25
N ALA A 67 -6.94 -5.04 -9.75
CA ALA A 67 -5.73 -4.26 -9.47
C ALA A 67 -5.16 -3.63 -10.74
N SER A 68 -5.14 -4.37 -11.84
CA SER A 68 -4.69 -3.84 -13.13
C SER A 68 -5.58 -2.71 -13.61
N ARG A 69 -6.89 -2.85 -13.47
CA ARG A 69 -7.84 -1.81 -13.84
C ARG A 69 -7.63 -0.55 -12.99
N ILE A 70 -7.47 -0.73 -11.69
CA ILE A 70 -7.22 0.38 -10.77
C ILE A 70 -5.92 1.08 -11.13
N GLY A 71 -4.87 0.32 -11.44
CA GLY A 71 -3.59 0.89 -11.86
C GLY A 71 -3.75 1.78 -13.08
N ARG A 72 -4.50 1.34 -14.08
CA ARG A 72 -4.74 2.17 -15.27
C ARG A 72 -5.54 3.43 -14.95
N GLU A 73 -6.54 3.33 -14.08
CA GLU A 73 -7.32 4.49 -13.68
C GLU A 73 -6.47 5.49 -12.90
N LEU A 74 -5.58 5.00 -12.05
CA LEU A 74 -4.65 5.85 -11.30
C LEU A 74 -3.70 6.57 -12.26
N GLU A 75 -3.16 5.86 -13.23
CA GLU A 75 -2.25 6.47 -14.23
C GLU A 75 -2.95 7.58 -15.01
N ARG A 76 -4.20 7.37 -15.39
CA ARG A 76 -4.97 8.39 -16.12
C ARG A 76 -5.25 9.62 -15.26
N ALA A 77 -5.43 9.41 -13.97
CA ALA A 77 -5.81 10.50 -13.06
C ALA A 77 -4.63 11.38 -12.66
N LEU A 78 -3.41 10.90 -12.82
CA LEU A 78 -2.24 11.63 -12.37
C LEU A 78 -1.70 12.56 -13.46
N SER A 79 -1.30 13.75 -13.04
CA SER A 79 -0.69 14.75 -13.93
C SER A 79 0.51 15.39 -13.21
N PRO A 80 1.72 15.29 -13.76
CA PRO A 80 2.06 14.57 -14.99
C PRO A 80 1.86 13.07 -14.84
N ARG A 81 1.68 12.40 -15.96
CA ARG A 81 1.43 10.96 -15.97
C ARG A 81 2.62 10.18 -15.43
N ARG A 82 2.34 9.19 -14.59
CA ARG A 82 3.34 8.32 -14.00
C ARG A 82 2.88 6.88 -14.11
N GLU A 83 3.84 5.96 -14.10
CA GLU A 83 3.52 4.55 -14.00
C GLU A 83 3.13 4.21 -12.57
N VAL A 84 2.08 3.41 -12.43
CA VAL A 84 1.58 3.00 -11.12
C VAL A 84 1.65 1.48 -11.03
N ASP A 85 2.42 0.99 -10.06
CA ASP A 85 2.50 -0.43 -9.76
C ASP A 85 1.59 -0.71 -8.57
N VAL A 86 0.60 -1.55 -8.78
CA VAL A 86 -0.37 -1.90 -7.74
C VAL A 86 -0.05 -3.27 -7.18
N ARG A 87 0.18 -3.33 -5.87
CA ARG A 87 0.41 -4.58 -5.14
C ARG A 87 -0.83 -4.92 -4.32
N ILE A 88 -1.16 -6.19 -4.27
CA ILE A 88 -2.31 -6.69 -3.51
C ILE A 88 -1.79 -7.19 -2.17
N LEU A 89 -2.14 -6.48 -1.09
CA LEU A 89 -1.68 -6.85 0.25
C LEU A 89 -2.23 -8.18 0.72
N ASN A 90 -3.47 -8.49 0.36
CA ASN A 90 -4.14 -9.72 0.80
C ASN A 90 -3.32 -10.99 0.52
N ALA A 91 -2.61 -11.00 -0.60
CA ALA A 91 -1.84 -12.17 -1.03
C ALA A 91 -0.34 -12.01 -0.79
N SER A 92 0.08 -10.92 -0.18
CA SER A 92 1.51 -10.65 0.02
C SER A 92 2.02 -11.29 1.31
N PRO A 93 3.31 -11.65 1.37
CA PRO A 93 3.90 -12.15 2.61
C PRO A 93 3.78 -11.16 3.76
N VAL A 94 3.70 -11.69 4.99
CA VAL A 94 3.55 -10.87 6.20
C VAL A 94 4.66 -9.84 6.31
N ALA A 95 5.90 -10.22 6.00
CA ALA A 95 7.04 -9.29 6.09
C ALA A 95 6.87 -8.11 5.14
N PHE A 96 6.38 -8.35 3.93
CA PHE A 96 6.12 -7.27 2.98
C PHE A 96 5.00 -6.36 3.45
N GLN A 97 3.88 -6.94 3.89
CA GLN A 97 2.77 -6.16 4.42
C GLN A 97 3.21 -5.27 5.57
N HIS A 98 3.99 -5.83 6.49
CA HIS A 98 4.48 -5.07 7.64
C HIS A 98 5.38 -3.91 7.20
N ALA A 99 6.26 -4.15 6.24
CA ALA A 99 7.14 -3.10 5.72
C ALA A 99 6.34 -1.96 5.08
N VAL A 100 5.29 -2.29 4.33
CA VAL A 100 4.42 -1.29 3.71
C VAL A 100 3.73 -0.43 4.76
N VAL A 101 3.14 -1.06 5.78
CA VAL A 101 2.42 -0.34 6.83
C VAL A 101 3.36 0.51 7.65
N LYS A 102 4.54 -0.01 7.99
CA LYS A 102 5.48 0.69 8.84
C LYS A 102 6.17 1.87 8.16
N ARG A 103 6.58 1.68 6.91
CA ARG A 103 7.39 2.67 6.18
C ARG A 103 6.58 3.47 5.17
N GLY A 104 5.46 2.93 4.73
CA GLY A 104 4.62 3.59 3.76
C GLY A 104 3.73 4.64 4.40
N LYS A 105 2.88 5.21 3.56
CA LYS A 105 1.92 6.22 3.96
C LYS A 105 0.52 5.71 3.64
N SER A 106 -0.35 5.67 4.65
CA SER A 106 -1.76 5.34 4.44
C SER A 106 -2.42 6.50 3.69
N VAL A 107 -2.99 6.22 2.52
CA VAL A 107 -3.57 7.27 1.66
C VAL A 107 -5.06 7.09 1.44
N PHE A 108 -5.61 5.93 1.75
CA PHE A 108 -7.03 5.67 1.56
C PHE A 108 -7.55 4.84 2.72
N VAL A 109 -8.46 5.40 3.51
CA VAL A 109 -8.99 4.77 4.72
C VAL A 109 -10.51 4.97 4.74
N PRO A 110 -11.26 4.11 4.03
CA PRO A 110 -12.73 4.22 4.04
C PRO A 110 -13.35 3.86 5.40
N ASP A 111 -12.64 3.04 6.19
CA ASP A 111 -13.10 2.62 7.52
C ASP A 111 -11.92 2.59 8.47
N GLU A 112 -11.81 3.56 9.35
CA GLU A 112 -10.70 3.67 10.30
C GLU A 112 -10.64 2.47 11.25
N ALA A 113 -11.77 1.99 11.73
CA ALA A 113 -11.79 0.82 12.59
C ALA A 113 -11.27 -0.42 11.86
N GLY A 114 -11.58 -0.55 10.58
CA GLY A 114 -11.07 -1.63 9.74
C GLY A 114 -9.56 -1.56 9.56
N ARG A 115 -9.04 -0.35 9.35
CA ARG A 115 -7.59 -0.14 9.26
C ARG A 115 -6.90 -0.56 10.55
N VAL A 116 -7.41 -0.13 11.69
CA VAL A 116 -6.82 -0.47 12.98
C VAL A 116 -6.84 -1.98 13.20
N ARG A 117 -7.95 -2.65 12.90
CA ARG A 117 -8.02 -4.11 13.03
C ARG A 117 -7.00 -4.80 12.14
N TYR A 118 -6.90 -4.37 10.90
CA TYR A 118 -5.93 -4.94 9.97
C TYR A 118 -4.49 -4.78 10.47
N GLU A 119 -4.12 -3.57 10.86
CA GLU A 119 -2.75 -3.28 11.27
C GLU A 119 -2.40 -3.98 12.57
N ALA A 120 -3.35 -4.10 13.50
CA ALA A 120 -3.12 -4.82 14.75
C ALA A 120 -2.92 -6.33 14.49
N ALA A 121 -3.76 -6.92 13.65
CA ALA A 121 -3.60 -8.33 13.29
C ALA A 121 -2.29 -8.59 12.56
N LEU A 122 -1.92 -7.67 11.68
CA LEU A 122 -0.66 -7.75 10.94
C LEU A 122 0.54 -7.69 11.88
N LEU A 123 0.52 -6.78 12.85
CA LEU A 123 1.61 -6.68 13.81
C LEU A 123 1.77 -7.97 14.59
N SER A 124 0.67 -8.54 15.05
CA SER A 124 0.69 -9.81 15.77
C SER A 124 1.29 -10.93 14.91
N ALA A 125 0.85 -11.02 13.66
CA ALA A 125 1.37 -12.02 12.72
C ALA A 125 2.85 -11.81 12.43
N TYR A 126 3.28 -10.56 12.32
CA TYR A 126 4.68 -10.24 12.06
C TYR A 126 5.58 -10.62 13.24
N LEU A 127 5.14 -10.37 14.47
CA LEU A 127 5.89 -10.75 15.67
C LEU A 127 6.04 -12.26 15.76
N ASP A 128 4.97 -13.00 15.46
CA ASP A 128 5.02 -14.47 15.41
C ASP A 128 5.99 -14.95 14.33
N TYR A 129 5.98 -14.31 13.18
CA TYR A 129 6.89 -14.61 12.07
C TYR A 129 8.34 -14.39 12.49
N GLN A 130 8.66 -13.28 13.15
CA GLN A 130 10.02 -12.99 13.62
C GLN A 130 10.49 -14.03 14.62
N GLU A 131 9.65 -14.41 15.56
CA GLU A 131 9.98 -15.42 16.56
C GLU A 131 10.29 -16.75 15.90
N THR A 132 9.47 -17.17 14.95
CA THR A 132 9.68 -18.40 14.18
C THR A 132 10.98 -18.35 13.39
N LEU A 133 11.27 -17.22 12.76
CA LEU A 133 12.50 -17.03 11.97
C LEU A 133 13.73 -17.11 12.88
N GLU A 134 13.69 -16.47 14.05
CA GLU A 134 14.80 -16.53 15.00
C GLU A 134 15.02 -17.94 15.50
N TRP A 135 13.93 -18.66 15.84
CA TRP A 135 14.01 -20.04 16.26
C TRP A 135 14.66 -20.90 15.16
N PHE A 136 14.20 -20.74 13.92
CA PHE A 136 14.73 -21.50 12.79
C PHE A 136 16.23 -21.22 12.60
N ASN A 137 16.63 -19.95 12.65
CA ASN A 137 18.03 -19.56 12.48
C ASN A 137 18.91 -20.17 13.59
N ARG A 138 18.46 -20.13 14.83
CA ARG A 138 19.21 -20.72 15.93
C ARG A 138 19.32 -22.24 15.78
N ARG A 139 18.24 -22.88 15.34
CA ARG A 139 18.17 -24.34 15.24
C ARG A 139 18.97 -24.89 14.07
N PHE A 140 18.88 -24.25 12.92
CA PHE A 140 19.42 -24.82 11.67
C PHE A 140 20.59 -24.07 11.07
N LEU A 141 20.75 -22.79 11.37
CA LEU A 141 21.76 -21.95 10.76
C LEU A 141 22.88 -21.53 11.72
N ALA A 142 22.72 -21.76 13.01
CA ALA A 142 23.74 -21.45 14.00
C ALA A 142 25.00 -22.29 13.71
N GLY A 143 26.16 -21.63 13.69
CA GLY A 143 27.43 -22.31 13.42
C GLY A 143 27.80 -22.42 11.94
N ILE A 144 26.94 -21.93 11.05
CA ILE A 144 27.27 -21.84 9.64
C ILE A 144 28.13 -20.59 9.41
N PRO A 145 29.33 -20.70 8.84
CA PRO A 145 30.23 -19.56 8.62
C PRO A 145 29.67 -18.51 7.69
#